data_1c5ea766ee9fd4b9c4c84b7fefbb5f12
#
_entry.id   1c5ea766ee9fd4b9c4c84b7fefbb5f12
#
_cell.length_a   1.000
_cell.length_b   1.000
_cell.length_c   1.000
_cell.angle_alpha   90.00
_cell.angle_beta   90.00
_cell.angle_gamma   90.00
#
_symmetry.space_group_name_H-M   'P 1'
#
loop_
_entity.id
_entity.type
_entity.pdbx_description
1 polymer ?
#
loop_
_entity_poly.entity_id
_entity_poly.type
_entity_poly.pdbx_seq_one_letter_code
_entity_poly.pdbx_strand_id
1 'polypeptide(L)'
;MVAMPSGESARSPGADGAAREPAASGSALFHDGNRALQDRFDGRRVADTLEARRRAAAFAPEHVALIEAAPFFFLATAAEGAVDCSFKGGPPGFVRVTGPAELEFPDYDGNSMYLSLGNILKSPSIGMLFIAFDGRSLRLRLRGQASLVEDPVRIAAIPGARRLVRVAVTDIFPNCPRYIPDLAGSAPSAYLPRPDGSQRAPEWKGRDYIRDILPRDDPHRV
;
A
#
# COMPACT_ATOMS: atom_id res chain seq x y z
N MET A 1 3.86 -31.74 60.61
CA MET A 1 2.79 -32.26 59.74
C MET A 1 1.89 -31.06 59.42
N VAL A 2 2.20 -30.33 58.34
CA VAL A 2 1.46 -29.13 57.94
C VAL A 2 0.89 -29.44 56.55
N ALA A 3 -0.44 -29.34 56.44
CA ALA A 3 -1.20 -29.66 55.26
C ALA A 3 -1.01 -28.56 54.19
N MET A 4 -0.79 -28.99 52.92
CA MET A 4 -0.82 -28.13 51.73
C MET A 4 -2.26 -27.93 51.22
N PRO A 5 -2.68 -26.75 50.81
CA PRO A 5 -3.95 -26.58 50.11
C PRO A 5 -3.81 -26.90 48.61
N SER A 6 -4.81 -27.59 48.13
CA SER A 6 -5.02 -28.06 46.76
C SER A 6 -5.17 -26.93 45.75
N GLY A 7 -4.66 -27.20 44.55
CA GLY A 7 -4.54 -26.32 43.38
C GLY A 7 -5.85 -25.75 42.86
N GLU A 8 -5.77 -24.50 42.49
CA GLU A 8 -6.77 -23.75 41.73
C GLU A 8 -6.37 -23.73 40.27
N SER A 9 -7.21 -24.36 39.45
CA SER A 9 -7.07 -24.48 38.01
C SER A 9 -7.19 -23.09 37.36
N ALA A 10 -6.10 -22.60 36.79
CA ALA A 10 -6.08 -21.40 35.98
C ALA A 10 -6.85 -21.64 34.66
N ARG A 11 -7.98 -20.98 34.49
CA ARG A 11 -8.72 -20.91 33.21
C ARG A 11 -7.95 -19.99 32.27
N SER A 12 -7.60 -20.51 31.11
CA SER A 12 -7.10 -19.74 29.96
C SER A 12 -8.14 -18.72 29.49
N PRO A 13 -7.78 -17.48 29.18
CA PRO A 13 -8.70 -16.55 28.57
C PRO A 13 -8.94 -16.94 27.11
N GLY A 14 -10.21 -17.20 26.78
CA GLY A 14 -10.69 -17.48 25.44
C GLY A 14 -10.38 -16.33 24.49
N ALA A 15 -9.87 -16.67 23.33
CA ALA A 15 -9.67 -15.77 22.19
C ALA A 15 -11.03 -15.51 21.52
N ASP A 16 -11.77 -14.51 22.04
CA ASP A 16 -12.88 -13.92 21.30
C ASP A 16 -12.31 -12.81 20.39
N GLY A 17 -11.97 -13.19 19.16
CA GLY A 17 -11.68 -12.28 18.06
C GLY A 17 -12.96 -11.67 17.49
N ALA A 18 -13.73 -10.95 18.32
CA ALA A 18 -14.82 -10.12 17.82
C ALA A 18 -14.22 -8.95 17.03
N ALA A 19 -14.52 -8.89 15.74
CA ALA A 19 -14.30 -7.71 14.93
C ALA A 19 -14.94 -6.51 15.63
N ARG A 20 -14.10 -5.61 16.12
CA ARG A 20 -14.54 -4.39 16.81
C ARG A 20 -15.22 -3.51 15.78
N GLU A 21 -16.53 -3.34 15.87
CA GLU A 21 -17.27 -2.30 15.16
C GLU A 21 -16.59 -0.95 15.41
N PRO A 22 -16.44 -0.08 14.39
CA PRO A 22 -15.86 1.24 14.61
C PRO A 22 -16.79 2.03 15.53
N ALA A 23 -16.30 2.36 16.72
CA ALA A 23 -16.98 3.26 17.63
C ALA A 23 -17.27 4.57 16.87
N ALA A 24 -18.50 5.07 17.01
CA ALA A 24 -19.03 6.25 16.35
C ALA A 24 -18.30 7.54 16.81
N SER A 25 -17.05 7.72 16.41
CA SER A 25 -16.45 9.04 16.28
C SER A 25 -16.96 9.58 14.94
N GLY A 26 -17.59 10.75 14.89
CA GLY A 26 -18.09 11.36 13.65
C GLY A 26 -17.01 11.72 12.62
N SER A 27 -15.82 11.12 12.74
CA SER A 27 -14.64 11.29 11.88
C SER A 27 -14.37 10.01 11.10
N ALA A 28 -14.12 10.15 9.80
CA ALA A 28 -13.71 9.07 8.94
C ALA A 28 -12.20 8.76 9.05
N LEU A 29 -11.38 9.72 9.49
CA LEU A 29 -9.92 9.56 9.56
C LEU A 29 -9.42 9.17 10.95
N PHE A 30 -10.09 9.58 12.02
CA PHE A 30 -9.55 9.56 13.38
C PHE A 30 -10.28 8.58 14.28
N HIS A 31 -9.60 7.60 14.78
CA HIS A 31 -10.05 6.69 15.83
C HIS A 31 -9.71 7.24 17.24
N ASP A 32 -10.15 6.57 18.29
CA ASP A 32 -10.01 7.02 19.68
C ASP A 32 -8.56 7.32 20.09
N GLY A 33 -7.59 6.51 19.61
CA GLY A 33 -6.17 6.77 19.87
C GLY A 33 -5.68 8.08 19.27
N ASN A 34 -6.13 8.43 18.03
CA ASN A 34 -5.83 9.73 17.45
C ASN A 34 -6.49 10.85 18.27
N ARG A 35 -7.74 10.64 18.67
CA ARG A 35 -8.50 11.62 19.43
C ARG A 35 -7.88 11.89 20.81
N ALA A 36 -7.42 10.86 21.49
CA ALA A 36 -6.72 11.01 22.77
C ALA A 36 -5.46 11.88 22.67
N LEU A 37 -4.66 11.71 21.60
CA LEU A 37 -3.50 12.55 21.36
C LEU A 37 -3.86 13.98 20.95
N GLN A 38 -4.89 14.13 20.11
CA GLN A 38 -5.40 15.44 19.71
C GLN A 38 -5.88 16.26 20.91
N ASP A 39 -6.56 15.64 21.87
CA ASP A 39 -7.02 16.29 23.10
C ASP A 39 -5.85 16.61 24.02
N ARG A 40 -4.94 15.65 24.21
CA ARG A 40 -3.76 15.83 25.07
C ARG A 40 -2.87 17.00 24.61
N PHE A 41 -2.75 17.22 23.29
CA PHE A 41 -1.89 18.25 22.71
C PHE A 41 -2.66 19.44 22.10
N ASP A 42 -3.93 19.62 22.48
CA ASP A 42 -4.83 20.70 21.98
C ASP A 42 -4.89 20.79 20.44
N GLY A 43 -4.79 19.63 19.78
CA GLY A 43 -4.76 19.54 18.30
C GLY A 43 -6.12 19.26 17.66
N ARG A 44 -7.18 18.97 18.43
CA ARG A 44 -8.47 18.50 17.90
C ARG A 44 -9.09 19.47 16.90
N ARG A 45 -9.16 20.76 17.23
CA ARG A 45 -9.75 21.77 16.34
C ARG A 45 -9.04 21.87 14.99
N VAL A 46 -7.69 21.75 15.01
CA VAL A 46 -6.90 21.74 13.79
C VAL A 46 -7.16 20.47 12.99
N ALA A 47 -7.19 19.30 13.66
CA ALA A 47 -7.43 18.01 13.02
C ALA A 47 -8.80 17.96 12.33
N ASP A 48 -9.86 18.39 13.02
CA ASP A 48 -11.21 18.43 12.49
C ASP A 48 -11.32 19.40 11.27
N THR A 49 -10.68 20.55 11.37
CA THR A 49 -10.65 21.52 10.26
C THR A 49 -9.91 20.95 9.05
N LEU A 50 -8.80 20.26 9.27
CA LEU A 50 -8.04 19.62 8.18
C LEU A 50 -8.80 18.46 7.56
N GLU A 51 -9.47 17.63 8.34
CA GLU A 51 -10.34 16.58 7.81
C GLU A 51 -11.44 17.17 6.95
N ALA A 52 -12.21 18.12 7.47
CA ALA A 52 -13.32 18.73 6.77
C ALA A 52 -12.92 19.44 5.45
N ARG A 53 -11.73 20.04 5.41
CA ARG A 53 -11.27 20.82 4.26
C ARG A 53 -10.38 20.06 3.26
N ARG A 54 -9.76 18.98 3.69
CA ARG A 54 -8.69 18.33 2.92
C ARG A 54 -8.99 16.89 2.55
N ARG A 55 -9.87 16.21 3.28
CA ARG A 55 -10.29 14.86 2.92
C ARG A 55 -11.25 14.92 1.74
N ALA A 56 -11.02 14.06 0.74
CA ALA A 56 -11.91 13.88 -0.40
C ALA A 56 -12.28 12.39 -0.55
N ALA A 57 -13.46 12.13 -1.11
CA ALA A 57 -13.92 10.78 -1.46
C ALA A 57 -13.79 10.50 -2.97
N ALA A 58 -13.41 11.52 -3.76
CA ALA A 58 -13.18 11.40 -5.20
C ALA A 58 -11.92 12.16 -5.60
N PHE A 59 -11.27 11.69 -6.66
CA PHE A 59 -10.07 12.33 -7.19
C PHE A 59 -10.40 13.68 -7.83
N ALA A 60 -9.65 14.71 -7.44
CA ALA A 60 -9.59 15.97 -8.17
C ALA A 60 -8.49 15.91 -9.25
N PRO A 61 -8.52 16.79 -10.27
CA PRO A 61 -7.53 16.79 -11.36
C PRO A 61 -6.08 16.81 -10.89
N GLU A 62 -5.76 17.55 -9.83
CA GLU A 62 -4.43 17.63 -9.24
C GLU A 62 -3.99 16.30 -8.57
N HIS A 63 -4.94 15.54 -8.01
CA HIS A 63 -4.64 14.19 -7.48
C HIS A 63 -4.29 13.24 -8.61
N VAL A 64 -5.07 13.25 -9.70
CA VAL A 64 -4.81 12.43 -10.90
C VAL A 64 -3.44 12.76 -11.47
N ALA A 65 -3.14 14.04 -11.67
CA ALA A 65 -1.86 14.49 -12.23
C ALA A 65 -0.66 14.03 -11.37
N LEU A 66 -0.78 14.08 -10.03
CA LEU A 66 0.28 13.60 -9.14
C LEU A 66 0.45 12.09 -9.22
N ILE A 67 -0.65 11.33 -9.20
CA ILE A 67 -0.64 9.86 -9.20
C ILE A 67 -0.06 9.34 -10.51
N GLU A 68 -0.54 9.83 -11.64
CA GLU A 68 -0.13 9.34 -12.97
C GLU A 68 1.29 9.78 -13.35
N ALA A 69 1.74 10.92 -12.85
CA ALA A 69 3.13 11.35 -13.05
C ALA A 69 4.13 10.64 -12.12
N ALA A 70 3.67 9.98 -11.06
CA ALA A 70 4.55 9.36 -10.07
C ALA A 70 5.28 8.14 -10.66
N PRO A 71 6.62 8.06 -10.55
CA PRO A 71 7.37 6.87 -10.97
C PRO A 71 7.36 5.77 -9.91
N PHE A 72 6.80 6.01 -8.74
CA PHE A 72 6.66 5.04 -7.66
C PHE A 72 5.66 5.53 -6.59
N PHE A 73 5.26 4.60 -5.74
CA PHE A 73 4.54 4.87 -4.49
C PHE A 73 4.90 3.83 -3.42
N PHE A 74 4.55 4.12 -2.16
CA PHE A 74 4.66 3.15 -1.08
C PHE A 74 3.28 2.54 -0.82
N LEU A 75 3.24 1.21 -0.73
CA LEU A 75 2.04 0.43 -0.44
C LEU A 75 2.15 -0.18 0.95
N ALA A 76 1.24 0.20 1.84
CA ALA A 76 1.06 -0.44 3.13
C ALA A 76 -0.07 -1.47 3.05
N THR A 77 0.20 -2.68 3.51
CA THR A 77 -0.75 -3.79 3.63
C THR A 77 -0.63 -4.43 5.00
N ALA A 78 -1.68 -5.10 5.47
CA ALA A 78 -1.64 -5.80 6.73
C ALA A 78 -2.52 -7.05 6.70
N ALA A 79 -2.04 -8.12 7.33
CA ALA A 79 -2.83 -9.32 7.55
C ALA A 79 -2.38 -9.99 8.86
N GLU A 80 -3.32 -10.60 9.58
CA GLU A 80 -3.04 -11.43 10.78
C GLU A 80 -2.16 -10.71 11.82
N GLY A 81 -2.33 -9.39 11.97
CA GLY A 81 -1.57 -8.57 12.92
C GLY A 81 -0.19 -8.11 12.45
N ALA A 82 0.30 -8.61 11.31
CA ALA A 82 1.55 -8.16 10.70
C ALA A 82 1.30 -7.04 9.68
N VAL A 83 2.22 -6.08 9.60
CA VAL A 83 2.19 -4.96 8.67
C VAL A 83 3.38 -5.05 7.73
N ASP A 84 3.12 -4.84 6.44
CA ASP A 84 4.14 -4.71 5.39
C ASP A 84 4.06 -3.32 4.74
N CYS A 85 5.20 -2.76 4.40
CA CYS A 85 5.31 -1.52 3.64
C CYS A 85 6.29 -1.72 2.50
N SER A 86 5.79 -1.72 1.27
CA SER A 86 6.59 -2.01 0.08
C SER A 86 6.66 -0.82 -0.87
N PHE A 87 7.79 -0.70 -1.55
CA PHE A 87 7.98 0.19 -2.69
C PHE A 87 7.39 -0.46 -3.95
N LYS A 88 6.59 0.29 -4.70
CA LYS A 88 6.06 -0.09 -6.01
C LYS A 88 6.49 0.95 -7.03
N GLY A 89 7.23 0.54 -8.05
CA GLY A 89 7.75 1.43 -9.08
C GLY A 89 7.39 0.99 -10.48
N GLY A 90 7.30 1.96 -11.39
CA GLY A 90 7.00 1.76 -12.80
C GLY A 90 7.29 3.01 -13.62
N PRO A 91 7.14 2.97 -14.94
CA PRO A 91 7.19 4.17 -15.75
C PRO A 91 6.03 5.10 -15.37
N PRO A 92 6.18 6.43 -15.49
CA PRO A 92 5.06 7.35 -15.30
C PRO A 92 3.81 6.88 -16.07
N GLY A 93 2.64 6.93 -15.43
CA GLY A 93 1.40 6.37 -15.95
C GLY A 93 1.20 4.88 -15.68
N PHE A 94 2.11 4.21 -14.93
CA PHE A 94 1.88 2.81 -14.50
C PHE A 94 0.74 2.70 -13.48
N VAL A 95 0.52 3.72 -12.64
CA VAL A 95 -0.71 3.86 -11.86
C VAL A 95 -1.70 4.67 -12.67
N ARG A 96 -2.91 4.16 -12.87
CA ARG A 96 -3.98 4.82 -13.63
C ARG A 96 -5.19 5.04 -12.76
N VAL A 97 -5.72 6.24 -12.79
CA VAL A 97 -7.03 6.54 -12.19
C VAL A 97 -8.11 6.11 -13.19
N THR A 98 -8.92 5.13 -12.82
CA THR A 98 -9.92 4.50 -13.69
C THR A 98 -11.35 4.94 -13.40
N GLY A 99 -11.53 5.71 -12.33
CA GLY A 99 -12.84 6.25 -11.94
C GLY A 99 -12.71 7.34 -10.89
N PRO A 100 -13.83 7.93 -10.48
CA PRO A 100 -13.82 9.02 -9.50
C PRO A 100 -13.14 8.68 -8.17
N ALA A 101 -13.19 7.39 -7.77
CA ALA A 101 -12.58 6.86 -6.55
C ALA A 101 -11.94 5.50 -6.80
N GLU A 102 -11.42 5.28 -7.99
CA GLU A 102 -10.81 4.00 -8.38
C GLU A 102 -9.50 4.24 -9.11
N LEU A 103 -8.50 3.43 -8.81
CA LEU A 103 -7.25 3.37 -9.55
C LEU A 103 -6.78 1.92 -9.72
N GLU A 104 -5.86 1.73 -10.66
CA GLU A 104 -5.23 0.44 -10.93
C GLU A 104 -3.72 0.60 -11.11
N PHE A 105 -2.98 -0.44 -10.72
CA PHE A 105 -1.56 -0.52 -10.96
C PHE A 105 -1.11 -1.96 -11.26
N PRO A 106 -0.11 -2.16 -12.12
CA PRO A 106 0.44 -3.48 -12.42
C PRO A 106 1.31 -3.98 -11.27
N ASP A 107 1.27 -5.29 -11.06
CA ASP A 107 2.29 -6.02 -10.33
C ASP A 107 3.27 -6.61 -11.36
N TYR A 108 4.51 -6.15 -11.31
CA TYR A 108 5.60 -6.58 -12.16
C TYR A 108 6.32 -7.81 -11.60
N ASP A 109 7.28 -8.32 -12.34
CA ASP A 109 8.12 -9.41 -11.89
C ASP A 109 8.85 -9.04 -10.57
N GLY A 110 8.83 -9.93 -9.60
CA GLY A 110 9.34 -9.71 -8.26
C GLY A 110 10.10 -10.92 -7.72
N ASN A 111 10.18 -11.02 -6.39
CA ASN A 111 10.93 -12.04 -5.68
C ASN A 111 10.12 -13.31 -5.32
N SER A 112 8.90 -13.43 -5.81
CA SER A 112 7.96 -14.54 -5.55
C SER A 112 7.51 -14.68 -4.09
N MET A 113 7.83 -13.74 -3.21
CA MET A 113 7.36 -13.78 -1.81
C MET A 113 5.89 -13.37 -1.69
N TYR A 114 5.37 -12.56 -2.61
CA TYR A 114 3.98 -12.09 -2.68
C TYR A 114 3.43 -11.46 -1.39
N LEU A 115 4.27 -10.85 -0.55
CA LEU A 115 3.86 -10.32 0.76
C LEU A 115 2.66 -9.35 0.63
N SER A 116 2.79 -8.34 -0.22
CA SER A 116 1.71 -7.36 -0.41
C SER A 116 0.45 -7.99 -0.99
N LEU A 117 0.59 -8.84 -2.03
CA LEU A 117 -0.57 -9.47 -2.69
C LEU A 117 -1.22 -10.51 -1.78
N GLY A 118 -0.43 -11.30 -1.05
CA GLY A 118 -0.93 -12.24 -0.06
C GLY A 118 -1.71 -11.55 1.05
N ASN A 119 -1.21 -10.40 1.54
CA ASN A 119 -1.92 -9.59 2.52
C ASN A 119 -3.26 -9.08 1.96
N ILE A 120 -3.29 -8.60 0.70
CA ILE A 120 -4.52 -8.14 0.04
C ILE A 120 -5.57 -9.23 -0.07
N LEU A 121 -5.17 -10.47 -0.35
CA LEU A 121 -6.11 -11.61 -0.39
C LEU A 121 -6.73 -11.93 0.98
N LYS A 122 -6.03 -11.65 2.07
CA LYS A 122 -6.50 -11.87 3.45
C LYS A 122 -7.25 -10.66 4.02
N SER A 123 -6.74 -9.47 3.73
CA SER A 123 -7.29 -8.19 4.21
C SER A 123 -7.15 -7.15 3.10
N PRO A 124 -8.24 -6.77 2.45
CA PRO A 124 -8.18 -5.87 1.31
C PRO A 124 -7.84 -4.42 1.70
N SER A 125 -7.83 -4.08 2.98
CA SER A 125 -7.54 -2.72 3.46
C SER A 125 -6.09 -2.36 3.22
N ILE A 126 -5.86 -1.27 2.49
CA ILE A 126 -4.53 -0.78 2.15
C ILE A 126 -4.36 0.71 2.41
N GLY A 127 -3.09 1.12 2.51
CA GLY A 127 -2.68 2.52 2.45
C GLY A 127 -1.68 2.75 1.32
N MET A 128 -1.82 3.88 0.62
CA MET A 128 -0.86 4.29 -0.41
C MET A 128 -0.28 5.66 -0.06
N LEU A 129 0.99 5.87 -0.37
CA LEU A 129 1.67 7.14 -0.18
C LEU A 129 2.42 7.51 -1.47
N PHE A 130 1.98 8.59 -2.11
CA PHE A 130 2.67 9.23 -3.22
C PHE A 130 3.45 10.43 -2.71
N ILE A 131 4.70 10.58 -3.16
CA ILE A 131 5.57 11.71 -2.81
C ILE A 131 6.28 12.20 -4.07
N ALA A 132 6.21 13.50 -4.33
CA ALA A 132 7.03 14.15 -5.35
C ALA A 132 8.31 14.67 -4.70
N PHE A 133 9.47 14.19 -5.20
CA PHE A 133 10.81 14.58 -4.74
C PHE A 133 11.50 15.56 -5.71
N ASP A 134 10.74 16.34 -6.44
CA ASP A 134 11.17 17.21 -7.55
C ASP A 134 11.05 18.71 -7.20
N GLY A 135 11.22 19.05 -5.95
CA GLY A 135 11.11 20.42 -5.45
C GLY A 135 9.66 20.91 -5.25
N ARG A 136 8.65 20.23 -5.83
CA ARG A 136 7.23 20.60 -5.63
C ARG A 136 6.73 20.30 -4.22
N SER A 137 7.43 19.42 -3.51
CA SER A 137 7.09 19.02 -2.13
C SER A 137 5.63 18.57 -1.96
N LEU A 138 5.12 17.79 -2.89
CA LEU A 138 3.75 17.26 -2.85
C LEU A 138 3.73 15.88 -2.22
N ARG A 139 2.71 15.60 -1.39
CA ARG A 139 2.48 14.30 -0.77
C ARG A 139 0.99 14.03 -0.66
N LEU A 140 0.57 12.86 -1.17
CA LEU A 140 -0.82 12.40 -1.15
C LEU A 140 -0.90 11.04 -0.47
N ARG A 141 -1.85 10.88 0.46
CA ARG A 141 -2.22 9.61 1.07
C ARG A 141 -3.56 9.15 0.54
N LEU A 142 -3.64 7.85 0.29
CA LEU A 142 -4.89 7.18 -0.03
C LEU A 142 -5.12 6.05 0.98
N ARG A 143 -6.38 5.81 1.32
CA ARG A 143 -6.85 4.56 1.93
C ARG A 143 -7.86 3.93 0.99
N GLY A 144 -7.95 2.62 1.00
CA GLY A 144 -8.90 1.93 0.13
C GLY A 144 -8.92 0.43 0.35
N GLN A 145 -9.69 -0.23 -0.50
CA GLN A 145 -9.82 -1.67 -0.57
C GLN A 145 -9.21 -2.13 -1.88
N ALA A 146 -8.22 -3.01 -1.81
CA ALA A 146 -7.54 -3.55 -2.97
C ALA A 146 -8.05 -4.94 -3.33
N SER A 147 -8.02 -5.26 -4.62
CA SER A 147 -8.34 -6.59 -5.16
C SER A 147 -7.44 -6.91 -6.36
N LEU A 148 -7.23 -8.20 -6.63
CA LEU A 148 -6.55 -8.63 -7.84
C LEU A 148 -7.56 -8.65 -9.00
N VAL A 149 -7.11 -8.21 -10.17
CA VAL A 149 -7.88 -8.28 -11.42
C VAL A 149 -7.39 -9.50 -12.20
N GLU A 150 -8.28 -10.46 -12.39
CA GLU A 150 -8.02 -11.72 -13.13
C GLU A 150 -8.52 -11.62 -14.57
N ASP A 151 -8.04 -10.61 -15.29
CA ASP A 151 -8.37 -10.39 -16.71
C ASP A 151 -7.10 -10.45 -17.55
N PRO A 152 -6.84 -11.57 -18.26
CA PRO A 152 -5.61 -11.75 -19.03
C PRO A 152 -5.45 -10.72 -20.14
N VAL A 153 -6.53 -10.24 -20.74
CA VAL A 153 -6.48 -9.24 -21.83
C VAL A 153 -6.01 -7.89 -21.28
N ARG A 154 -6.55 -7.49 -20.13
CA ARG A 154 -6.16 -6.24 -19.47
C ARG A 154 -4.73 -6.29 -18.95
N ILE A 155 -4.30 -7.42 -18.41
CA ILE A 155 -2.94 -7.63 -17.93
C ILE A 155 -1.97 -7.56 -19.10
N ALA A 156 -2.24 -8.28 -20.21
CA ALA A 156 -1.39 -8.30 -21.39
C ALA A 156 -1.28 -6.93 -22.10
N ALA A 157 -2.24 -6.04 -21.90
CA ALA A 157 -2.19 -4.68 -22.41
C ALA A 157 -1.15 -3.77 -21.72
N ILE A 158 -0.57 -4.23 -20.60
CA ILE A 158 0.43 -3.47 -19.84
C ILE A 158 1.78 -4.16 -19.96
N PRO A 159 2.77 -3.57 -20.66
CA PRO A 159 4.08 -4.18 -20.86
C PRO A 159 4.74 -4.60 -19.54
N GLY A 160 5.11 -5.87 -19.42
CA GLY A 160 5.78 -6.45 -18.26
C GLY A 160 4.88 -6.74 -17.04
N ALA A 161 3.59 -6.44 -17.11
CA ALA A 161 2.67 -6.78 -16.01
C ALA A 161 2.50 -8.30 -15.91
N ARG A 162 2.53 -8.79 -14.68
CA ARG A 162 2.22 -10.17 -14.33
C ARG A 162 0.81 -10.29 -13.75
N ARG A 163 0.36 -9.25 -13.08
CA ARG A 163 -0.96 -9.13 -12.45
C ARG A 163 -1.38 -7.67 -12.49
N LEU A 164 -2.62 -7.42 -12.18
CA LEU A 164 -3.18 -6.08 -12.04
C LEU A 164 -3.90 -5.98 -10.71
N VAL A 165 -3.65 -4.89 -9.99
CA VAL A 165 -4.31 -4.59 -8.72
C VAL A 165 -5.25 -3.42 -8.93
N ARG A 166 -6.52 -3.57 -8.54
CA ARG A 166 -7.52 -2.50 -8.48
C ARG A 166 -7.67 -2.04 -7.05
N VAL A 167 -7.82 -0.74 -6.85
CA VAL A 167 -8.08 -0.12 -5.55
C VAL A 167 -9.33 0.74 -5.63
N ALA A 168 -10.35 0.36 -4.84
CA ALA A 168 -11.47 1.22 -4.52
C ALA A 168 -11.06 2.14 -3.37
N VAL A 169 -10.87 3.42 -3.67
CA VAL A 169 -10.36 4.41 -2.72
C VAL A 169 -11.49 4.94 -1.85
N THR A 170 -11.27 4.94 -0.54
CA THR A 170 -12.23 5.44 0.45
C THR A 170 -11.87 6.84 0.95
N ASP A 171 -10.57 7.14 1.01
CA ASP A 171 -10.08 8.41 1.54
C ASP A 171 -8.88 8.90 0.74
N ILE A 172 -8.96 10.15 0.33
CA ILE A 172 -7.92 10.88 -0.38
C ILE A 172 -7.59 12.10 0.46
N PHE A 173 -6.36 12.24 0.92
CA PHE A 173 -5.98 13.41 1.69
C PHE A 173 -4.52 13.79 1.50
N PRO A 174 -4.22 15.06 1.18
CA PRO A 174 -2.87 15.57 1.12
C PRO A 174 -2.29 15.64 2.52
N ASN A 175 -0.97 15.51 2.61
CA ASN A 175 -0.27 15.66 3.86
C ASN A 175 0.70 16.84 3.79
N CYS A 176 1.16 17.33 4.96
CA CYS A 176 2.10 18.42 5.05
C CYS A 176 3.37 18.12 4.22
N PRO A 177 3.82 19.01 3.34
CA PRO A 177 5.00 18.80 2.49
C PRO A 177 6.33 19.00 3.21
N ARG A 178 6.32 19.43 4.47
CA ARG A 178 7.53 19.67 5.24
C ARG A 178 8.42 18.42 5.27
N TYR A 179 9.72 18.63 5.21
CA TYR A 179 10.77 17.60 5.32
C TYR A 179 10.85 16.64 4.13
N ILE A 180 10.21 16.94 2.99
CA ILE A 180 10.43 16.19 1.75
C ILE A 180 11.71 16.75 1.10
N PRO A 181 12.76 15.93 0.92
CA PRO A 181 13.96 16.38 0.23
C PRO A 181 13.69 16.58 -1.27
N ASP A 182 14.42 17.48 -1.90
CA ASP A 182 14.50 17.56 -3.35
C ASP A 182 15.57 16.56 -3.83
N LEU A 183 15.16 15.59 -4.63
CA LEU A 183 16.01 14.57 -5.23
C LEU A 183 16.04 14.72 -6.76
N ALA A 184 15.86 15.95 -7.26
CA ALA A 184 15.90 16.26 -8.69
C ALA A 184 17.20 15.74 -9.33
N GLY A 185 17.09 15.11 -10.49
CA GLY A 185 18.25 14.62 -11.24
C GLY A 185 18.54 13.12 -11.05
N SER A 186 17.76 12.35 -10.30
CA SER A 186 17.91 10.90 -10.25
C SER A 186 17.48 10.27 -11.60
N ALA A 187 18.27 9.34 -12.14
CA ALA A 187 17.91 8.59 -13.33
C ALA A 187 16.88 7.48 -13.02
N PRO A 188 15.99 7.13 -13.97
CA PRO A 188 15.09 5.98 -13.81
C PRO A 188 15.87 4.68 -13.57
N SER A 189 15.25 3.73 -12.84
CA SER A 189 15.84 2.41 -12.61
C SER A 189 16.07 1.66 -13.92
N ALA A 190 17.25 1.03 -14.06
CA ALA A 190 17.58 0.18 -15.20
C ALA A 190 16.72 -1.12 -15.28
N TYR A 191 15.98 -1.44 -14.24
CA TYR A 191 15.09 -2.60 -14.13
C TYR A 191 13.63 -2.31 -14.52
N LEU A 192 13.30 -1.07 -14.91
CA LEU A 192 11.95 -0.78 -15.38
C LEU A 192 11.62 -1.59 -16.65
N PRO A 193 10.36 -2.04 -16.80
CA PRO A 193 9.90 -2.68 -18.02
C PRO A 193 10.10 -1.75 -19.22
N ARG A 194 10.58 -2.31 -20.33
CA ARG A 194 10.65 -1.60 -21.61
C ARG A 194 9.29 -1.65 -22.33
N PRO A 195 9.06 -0.80 -23.35
CA PRO A 195 7.80 -0.81 -24.11
C PRO A 195 7.44 -2.16 -24.75
N ASP A 196 8.44 -3.00 -25.05
CA ASP A 196 8.28 -4.35 -25.56
C ASP A 196 7.99 -5.40 -24.46
N GLY A 197 7.84 -4.97 -23.23
CA GLY A 197 7.62 -5.85 -22.07
C GLY A 197 8.88 -6.52 -21.52
N SER A 198 10.03 -6.35 -22.17
CA SER A 198 11.29 -6.91 -21.68
C SER A 198 11.80 -6.19 -20.43
N GLN A 199 12.46 -6.92 -19.55
CA GLN A 199 13.07 -6.40 -18.32
C GLN A 199 14.50 -6.92 -18.18
N ARG A 200 15.33 -6.12 -17.54
CA ARG A 200 16.66 -6.58 -17.12
C ARG A 200 16.54 -7.61 -16.01
N ALA A 201 17.17 -8.75 -16.17
CA ALA A 201 17.26 -9.74 -15.11
C ALA A 201 18.08 -9.21 -13.92
N PRO A 202 17.58 -9.27 -12.69
CA PRO A 202 18.39 -8.99 -11.52
C PRO A 202 19.40 -10.14 -11.29
N GLU A 203 20.64 -9.78 -10.94
CA GLU A 203 21.76 -10.72 -10.82
C GLU A 203 21.51 -11.88 -9.86
N TRP A 204 20.68 -11.67 -8.82
CA TRP A 204 20.36 -12.70 -7.84
C TRP A 204 19.58 -13.88 -8.43
N LYS A 205 18.80 -13.68 -9.51
CA LYS A 205 18.06 -14.75 -10.19
C LYS A 205 18.99 -15.76 -10.90
N GLY A 206 20.18 -15.33 -11.29
CA GLY A 206 21.20 -16.19 -11.90
C GLY A 206 22.05 -16.99 -10.90
N ARG A 207 21.85 -16.82 -9.60
CA ARG A 207 22.64 -17.53 -8.60
C ARG A 207 22.28 -19.01 -8.56
N ASP A 208 23.27 -19.89 -8.38
CA ASP A 208 23.13 -21.36 -8.43
C ASP A 208 22.04 -21.90 -7.49
N TYR A 209 21.85 -21.28 -6.31
CA TYR A 209 20.84 -21.71 -5.33
C TYR A 209 19.44 -21.15 -5.60
N ILE A 210 19.23 -20.34 -6.65
CA ILE A 210 17.96 -19.72 -7.00
C ILE A 210 17.49 -20.10 -8.40
N ARG A 211 18.37 -20.10 -9.40
CA ARG A 211 17.99 -20.20 -10.83
C ARG A 211 17.09 -21.39 -11.14
N ASP A 212 17.37 -22.54 -10.53
CA ASP A 212 16.67 -23.80 -10.80
C ASP A 212 15.32 -23.91 -10.08
N ILE A 213 15.10 -23.07 -9.07
CA ILE A 213 13.87 -23.04 -8.27
C ILE A 213 12.98 -21.83 -8.56
N LEU A 214 13.36 -20.98 -9.53
CA LEU A 214 12.49 -19.92 -10.00
C LEU A 214 11.13 -20.48 -10.48
N PRO A 215 10.03 -19.70 -10.39
CA PRO A 215 8.74 -20.08 -10.94
C PRO A 215 8.85 -20.58 -12.38
N ARG A 216 8.00 -21.54 -12.76
CA ARG A 216 8.06 -22.18 -14.10
C ARG A 216 7.85 -21.19 -15.24
N ASP A 217 7.10 -20.12 -14.98
CA ASP A 217 6.79 -19.03 -15.90
C ASP A 217 7.73 -17.82 -15.79
N ASP A 218 8.77 -17.93 -14.95
CA ASP A 218 9.77 -16.87 -14.81
C ASP A 218 10.60 -16.78 -16.09
N PRO A 219 10.67 -15.61 -16.75
CA PRO A 219 11.43 -15.43 -17.99
C PRO A 219 12.95 -15.64 -17.82
N HIS A 220 13.44 -15.69 -16.57
CA HIS A 220 14.86 -15.86 -16.25
C HIS A 220 15.20 -17.27 -15.73
N ARG A 221 14.21 -18.17 -15.70
CA ARG A 221 14.45 -19.58 -15.42
C ARG A 221 15.16 -20.23 -16.60
N VAL A 222 16.28 -20.87 -16.35
CA VAL A 222 17.07 -21.62 -17.35
C VAL A 222 16.59 -23.06 -17.37
#